data_fcd0c53a0d6e4ce19443732ba8b974b2
#
_entry.id   fcd0c53a0d6e4ce19443732ba8b974b2
#
_cell.length_a   1.000
_cell.length_b   1.000
_cell.length_c   1.000
_cell.angle_alpha   90.00
_cell.angle_beta   90.00
_cell.angle_gamma   90.00
#
_symmetry.space_group_name_H-M   'P 1'
#
loop_
_entity.id
_entity.type
_entity.pdbx_description
1 polymer ?
#
loop_
_entity_poly.entity_id
_entity_poly.type
_entity_poly.pdbx_seq_one_letter_code
_entity_poly.pdbx_strand_id
1 'polypeptide(L)'
;MDHDGGATLAVAEESAWASVDGGMDDPEEIRVIFCALDSFAQYAKVAHFNVTHLRRRSFYALPQAHWKLLAAPPFNFLDTLDKVDEAIDTNAVLARAILKSGLTSFNALPPSASESDPPVMPHEWAGVAKHADIDKARSTLRQFYRDWTEAGAEERAASYGPVMKALEKETKASEGRRLKVLVPGAGLGRLVFELCRDGYEAEGNEISYHQLLASSYILNECAKAGEHTIYPWIHTFSNHQTRENHLRSYAVPDIHPGTTLLNAPKLGSMSMCAADFLCLYGDEDHEASYDAVASVFFLDTAPNLIRYLEVIYHCLRPGGVLINVGPLLWHFENNAPGNHGHDDDGDGEHDFNNSSGIADPGSFELSNDEVMALVEKLGFVVESMEMGLRAPYIQDSDSMLQTVYNVTTWVARKPLEKKGTSDVKKTDET
;
A
#
# COMPACT_ATOMS: atom_id res chain seq x y z
N MET A 1 -53.63 -6.46 -2.69
CA MET A 1 -52.88 -7.12 -1.61
C MET A 1 -51.50 -7.43 -2.18
N ASP A 2 -50.68 -6.44 -2.19
CA ASP A 2 -49.33 -6.51 -2.77
C ASP A 2 -48.36 -6.50 -1.61
N HIS A 3 -47.59 -7.58 -1.46
CA HIS A 3 -46.48 -7.67 -0.53
C HIS A 3 -45.22 -7.29 -1.26
N ASP A 4 -44.83 -6.06 -1.05
CA ASP A 4 -43.52 -5.53 -1.41
C ASP A 4 -42.51 -6.05 -0.38
N GLY A 5 -41.66 -6.98 -0.80
CA GLY A 5 -40.61 -7.58 -0.05
C GLY A 5 -39.28 -6.84 -0.30
N GLY A 6 -39.13 -5.67 0.32
CA GLY A 6 -37.85 -4.96 0.32
C GLY A 6 -36.79 -5.77 1.06
N ALA A 7 -35.87 -6.38 0.31
CA ALA A 7 -34.64 -6.96 0.87
C ALA A 7 -33.69 -5.81 1.29
N THR A 8 -33.74 -5.48 2.56
CA THR A 8 -32.74 -4.61 3.20
C THR A 8 -31.45 -5.41 3.29
N LEU A 9 -30.46 -5.06 2.45
CA LEU A 9 -29.08 -5.51 2.63
C LEU A 9 -28.59 -4.95 3.98
N ALA A 10 -28.49 -5.81 4.97
CA ALA A 10 -27.77 -5.51 6.19
C ALA A 10 -26.27 -5.38 5.81
N VAL A 11 -25.82 -4.16 5.60
CA VAL A 11 -24.40 -3.83 5.67
C VAL A 11 -24.04 -4.02 7.13
N ALA A 12 -23.17 -4.97 7.43
CA ALA A 12 -22.63 -5.17 8.74
C ALA A 12 -21.87 -3.88 9.13
N GLU A 13 -22.46 -3.09 10.02
CA GLU A 13 -21.79 -2.07 10.80
C GLU A 13 -20.93 -2.78 11.87
N GLU A 14 -19.83 -3.38 11.46
CA GLU A 14 -18.73 -3.67 12.35
C GLU A 14 -17.56 -2.79 11.89
N SER A 15 -17.06 -2.00 12.83
CA SER A 15 -15.97 -1.06 12.62
C SER A 15 -14.80 -1.77 11.92
N ALA A 16 -14.39 -1.24 10.76
CA ALA A 16 -13.39 -1.82 9.86
C ALA A 16 -11.96 -1.93 10.48
N TRP A 17 -11.80 -1.66 11.74
CA TRP A 17 -10.54 -1.63 12.48
C TRP A 17 -10.57 -2.65 13.63
N ALA A 18 -10.60 -3.95 13.31
CA ALA A 18 -10.31 -4.97 14.29
C ALA A 18 -8.79 -5.18 14.34
N SER A 19 -8.13 -4.69 15.39
CA SER A 19 -6.77 -5.07 15.71
C SER A 19 -6.77 -6.49 16.29
N VAL A 20 -5.82 -7.30 15.89
CA VAL A 20 -5.57 -8.60 16.50
C VAL A 20 -4.97 -8.37 17.87
N ASP A 21 -5.66 -8.81 18.92
CA ASP A 21 -5.27 -8.77 20.34
C ASP A 21 -5.19 -7.39 21.03
N GLY A 22 -6.29 -6.77 21.21
CA GLY A 22 -6.44 -5.61 22.08
C GLY A 22 -6.95 -4.45 21.26
N GLY A 23 -8.15 -4.05 21.53
CA GLY A 23 -8.73 -2.88 20.94
C GLY A 23 -7.80 -1.66 21.05
N MET A 24 -8.23 -0.49 20.58
CA MET A 24 -7.52 0.79 20.64
C MET A 24 -6.97 1.20 22.05
N ASP A 25 -6.53 0.24 22.82
CA ASP A 25 -6.00 0.39 24.17
C ASP A 25 -4.45 0.33 24.20
N ASP A 26 -3.79 -0.04 23.10
CA ASP A 26 -2.33 0.03 23.02
C ASP A 26 -1.88 1.47 22.77
N PRO A 27 -1.20 2.11 23.73
CA PRO A 27 -0.74 3.48 23.62
C PRO A 27 0.25 3.70 22.46
N GLU A 28 1.03 2.69 22.09
CA GLU A 28 2.00 2.80 20.99
C GLU A 28 1.27 2.76 19.63
N GLU A 29 0.30 1.89 19.46
CA GLU A 29 -0.53 1.84 18.26
C GLU A 29 -1.30 3.16 18.07
N ILE A 30 -1.93 3.67 19.13
CA ILE A 30 -2.61 4.98 19.12
C ILE A 30 -1.64 6.07 18.68
N ARG A 31 -0.43 6.09 19.22
CA ARG A 31 0.60 7.06 18.84
C ARG A 31 0.94 6.98 17.35
N VAL A 32 1.15 5.80 16.80
CA VAL A 32 1.48 5.60 15.37
C VAL A 32 0.33 6.08 14.49
N ILE A 33 -0.92 5.77 14.84
CA ILE A 33 -2.12 6.24 14.12
C ILE A 33 -2.18 7.77 14.11
N PHE A 34 -2.04 8.41 15.28
CA PHE A 34 -2.14 9.88 15.36
C PHE A 34 -0.93 10.58 14.75
N CYS A 35 0.27 9.99 14.74
CA CYS A 35 1.39 10.49 13.95
C CYS A 35 1.08 10.45 12.44
N ALA A 36 0.45 9.39 11.94
CA ALA A 36 0.04 9.31 10.54
C ALA A 36 -1.04 10.37 10.21
N LEU A 37 -2.05 10.55 11.07
CA LEU A 37 -3.09 11.57 10.90
C LEU A 37 -2.50 12.98 10.91
N ASP A 38 -1.62 13.29 11.88
CA ASP A 38 -0.97 14.59 11.99
C ASP A 38 -0.06 14.89 10.79
N SER A 39 0.55 13.87 10.20
CA SER A 39 1.37 14.03 9.00
C SER A 39 0.54 14.53 7.80
N PHE A 40 -0.69 14.02 7.63
CA PHE A 40 -1.63 14.55 6.63
C PHE A 40 -2.10 15.97 6.98
N ALA A 41 -2.29 16.29 8.26
CA ALA A 41 -2.62 17.64 8.69
C ALA A 41 -1.50 18.64 8.38
N GLN A 42 -0.25 18.24 8.56
CA GLN A 42 0.94 19.06 8.33
C GLN A 42 1.39 19.12 6.86
N TYR A 43 0.86 18.26 5.98
CA TYR A 43 1.32 18.11 4.60
C TYR A 43 1.48 19.45 3.86
N ALA A 44 0.44 20.28 3.81
CA ALA A 44 0.48 21.55 3.07
C ALA A 44 1.55 22.51 3.62
N LYS A 45 1.58 22.69 4.94
CA LYS A 45 2.54 23.58 5.62
C LYS A 45 3.98 23.21 5.29
N VAL A 46 4.30 21.93 5.39
CA VAL A 46 5.67 21.43 5.16
C VAL A 46 6.00 21.44 3.67
N ALA A 47 5.05 21.10 2.79
CA ALA A 47 5.26 21.16 1.35
C ALA A 47 5.52 22.59 0.88
N HIS A 48 4.71 23.59 1.30
CA HIS A 48 4.96 25.00 0.99
C HIS A 48 6.34 25.46 1.45
N PHE A 49 6.75 25.08 2.65
CA PHE A 49 8.07 25.46 3.16
C PHE A 49 9.19 24.84 2.32
N ASN A 50 9.17 23.53 2.12
CA ASN A 50 10.28 22.80 1.48
C ASN A 50 10.32 23.01 -0.04
N VAL A 51 9.16 23.13 -0.68
CA VAL A 51 9.07 23.16 -2.15
C VAL A 51 9.17 24.59 -2.68
N THR A 52 8.44 25.54 -2.15
CA THR A 52 8.34 26.88 -2.74
C THR A 52 9.01 27.96 -1.92
N HIS A 53 8.85 27.97 -0.56
CA HIS A 53 9.44 29.01 0.28
C HIS A 53 10.96 29.03 0.21
N LEU A 54 11.62 27.89 0.36
CA LEU A 54 13.08 27.81 0.25
C LEU A 54 13.56 28.20 -1.15
N ARG A 55 12.79 27.90 -2.20
CA ARG A 55 13.13 28.31 -3.58
C ARG A 55 12.98 29.80 -3.79
N ARG A 56 11.95 30.45 -3.23
CA ARG A 56 11.83 31.91 -3.24
C ARG A 56 13.00 32.59 -2.55
N ARG A 57 13.43 32.07 -1.41
CA ARG A 57 14.62 32.56 -0.71
C ARG A 57 15.88 32.44 -1.55
N SER A 58 16.10 31.27 -2.17
CA SER A 58 17.25 31.05 -3.07
C SER A 58 17.20 31.94 -4.30
N PHE A 59 16.00 32.15 -4.87
CA PHE A 59 15.79 33.04 -6.02
C PHE A 59 16.22 34.48 -5.72
N TYR A 60 15.77 35.04 -4.59
CA TYR A 60 16.14 36.41 -4.22
C TYR A 60 17.58 36.57 -3.72
N ALA A 61 18.27 35.47 -3.43
CA ALA A 61 19.71 35.49 -3.17
C ALA A 61 20.57 35.58 -4.43
N LEU A 62 19.99 35.43 -5.62
CA LEU A 62 20.70 35.60 -6.90
C LEU A 62 21.08 37.07 -7.12
N PRO A 63 22.14 37.33 -7.94
CA PRO A 63 22.42 38.70 -8.43
C PRO A 63 21.20 39.33 -9.12
N GLN A 64 20.99 40.64 -8.91
CA GLN A 64 19.80 41.34 -9.37
C GLN A 64 19.50 41.14 -10.87
N ALA A 65 20.54 41.10 -11.69
CA ALA A 65 20.38 40.87 -13.14
C ALA A 65 19.82 39.47 -13.44
N HIS A 66 20.20 38.44 -12.64
CA HIS A 66 19.77 37.06 -12.86
C HIS A 66 18.31 36.85 -12.43
N TRP A 67 17.91 37.30 -11.25
CA TRP A 67 16.52 37.12 -10.86
C TRP A 67 15.55 37.97 -11.68
N LYS A 68 15.96 39.17 -12.20
CA LYS A 68 15.16 39.92 -13.15
C LYS A 68 14.97 39.16 -14.47
N LEU A 69 16.02 38.50 -14.98
CA LEU A 69 15.93 37.65 -16.15
C LEU A 69 14.96 36.51 -15.97
N LEU A 70 15.07 35.79 -14.83
CA LEU A 70 14.23 34.62 -14.53
C LEU A 70 12.78 35.00 -14.19
N ALA A 71 12.53 36.19 -13.65
CA ALA A 71 11.17 36.67 -13.40
C ALA A 71 10.42 37.05 -14.65
N ALA A 72 11.14 37.33 -15.77
CA ALA A 72 10.54 37.74 -17.05
C ALA A 72 10.23 36.49 -17.93
N PRO A 73 9.37 36.67 -18.97
CA PRO A 73 9.20 35.66 -20.01
C PRO A 73 10.53 35.29 -20.69
N PRO A 74 10.71 34.03 -21.14
CA PRO A 74 9.76 32.90 -21.07
C PRO A 74 9.74 32.16 -19.75
N PHE A 75 10.58 32.51 -18.77
CA PHE A 75 10.78 31.73 -17.55
C PHE A 75 9.63 31.90 -16.56
N ASN A 76 9.22 33.14 -16.27
CA ASN A 76 8.17 33.49 -15.30
C ASN A 76 8.29 32.67 -14.02
N PHE A 77 9.51 32.60 -13.44
CA PHE A 77 9.85 31.63 -12.39
C PHE A 77 9.01 31.82 -11.13
N LEU A 78 8.69 33.06 -10.77
CA LEU A 78 7.84 33.34 -9.60
C LEU A 78 6.40 32.88 -9.84
N ASP A 79 5.83 33.10 -11.02
CA ASP A 79 4.49 32.60 -11.38
C ASP A 79 4.46 31.05 -11.36
N THR A 80 5.60 30.42 -11.69
CA THR A 80 5.73 28.97 -11.57
C THR A 80 5.64 28.51 -10.10
N LEU A 81 6.31 29.25 -9.19
CA LEU A 81 6.23 28.93 -7.76
C LEU A 81 4.82 29.14 -7.21
N ASP A 82 4.10 30.16 -7.69
CA ASP A 82 2.70 30.40 -7.29
C ASP A 82 1.79 29.26 -7.77
N LYS A 83 1.96 28.78 -9.00
CA LYS A 83 1.24 27.61 -9.51
C LYS A 83 1.57 26.31 -8.77
N VAL A 84 2.80 26.15 -8.29
CA VAL A 84 3.19 25.01 -7.45
C VAL A 84 2.52 25.12 -6.07
N ASP A 85 2.39 26.32 -5.51
CA ASP A 85 1.63 26.53 -4.26
C ASP A 85 0.15 26.13 -4.43
N GLU A 86 -0.51 26.56 -5.52
CA GLU A 86 -1.88 26.16 -5.85
C GLU A 86 -2.03 24.64 -5.99
N ALA A 87 -1.03 23.99 -6.59
CA ALA A 87 -0.99 22.53 -6.75
C ALA A 87 -0.80 21.80 -5.40
N ILE A 88 0.03 22.35 -4.49
CA ILE A 88 0.18 21.86 -3.12
C ILE A 88 -1.17 21.96 -2.37
N ASP A 89 -1.84 23.10 -2.47
CA ASP A 89 -3.15 23.32 -1.84
C ASP A 89 -4.22 22.35 -2.39
N THR A 90 -4.16 22.05 -3.68
CA THR A 90 -5.02 21.05 -4.31
C THR A 90 -4.75 19.64 -3.78
N ASN A 91 -3.50 19.21 -3.69
CA ASN A 91 -3.14 17.93 -3.07
C ASN A 91 -3.58 17.87 -1.60
N ALA A 92 -3.52 19.00 -0.89
CA ALA A 92 -3.95 19.10 0.50
C ALA A 92 -5.46 18.90 0.70
N VAL A 93 -6.28 19.04 -0.36
CA VAL A 93 -7.72 18.69 -0.28
C VAL A 93 -7.87 17.19 -0.03
N LEU A 94 -7.17 16.35 -0.77
CA LEU A 94 -7.18 14.90 -0.55
C LEU A 94 -6.56 14.53 0.82
N ALA A 95 -5.45 15.16 1.21
CA ALA A 95 -4.84 14.93 2.51
C ALA A 95 -5.82 15.24 3.67
N ARG A 96 -6.56 16.35 3.58
CA ARG A 96 -7.59 16.73 4.57
C ARG A 96 -8.80 15.77 4.56
N ALA A 97 -9.17 15.23 3.40
CA ALA A 97 -10.24 14.24 3.31
C ALA A 97 -9.85 12.94 4.03
N ILE A 98 -8.62 12.45 3.82
CA ILE A 98 -8.06 11.28 4.52
C ILE A 98 -7.99 11.56 6.04
N LEU A 99 -7.50 12.73 6.43
CA LEU A 99 -7.46 13.14 7.84
C LEU A 99 -8.85 13.12 8.46
N LYS A 100 -9.84 13.72 7.80
CA LYS A 100 -11.22 13.80 8.31
C LYS A 100 -11.82 12.40 8.49
N SER A 101 -11.67 11.54 7.50
CA SER A 101 -12.07 10.14 7.54
C SER A 101 -11.47 9.42 8.75
N GLY A 102 -10.15 9.50 8.91
CA GLY A 102 -9.46 8.87 10.03
C GLY A 102 -9.90 9.40 11.39
N LEU A 103 -9.98 10.73 11.57
CA LEU A 103 -10.48 11.32 12.82
C LEU A 103 -11.92 10.89 13.14
N THR A 104 -12.77 10.73 12.12
CA THR A 104 -14.14 10.23 12.29
C THR A 104 -14.12 8.77 12.75
N SER A 105 -13.35 7.92 12.09
CA SER A 105 -13.24 6.49 12.40
C SER A 105 -12.74 6.22 13.82
N PHE A 106 -11.87 7.08 14.33
CA PHE A 106 -11.34 6.98 15.70
C PHE A 106 -12.10 7.83 16.75
N ASN A 107 -13.28 8.37 16.39
CA ASN A 107 -14.09 9.22 17.27
C ASN A 107 -13.30 10.44 17.86
N ALA A 108 -12.32 10.96 17.11
CA ALA A 108 -11.43 12.02 17.55
C ALA A 108 -11.83 13.42 17.05
N LEU A 109 -12.96 13.55 16.36
CA LEU A 109 -13.50 14.85 15.96
C LEU A 109 -14.15 15.54 17.17
N PRO A 110 -13.98 16.88 17.33
CA PRO A 110 -14.67 17.63 18.35
C PRO A 110 -16.20 17.51 18.20
N PRO A 111 -16.96 17.34 19.30
CA PRO A 111 -18.43 17.24 19.25
C PRO A 111 -19.14 18.43 18.59
N SER A 112 -18.46 19.57 18.48
CA SER A 112 -18.94 20.81 17.87
C SER A 112 -18.56 20.96 16.40
N ALA A 113 -17.78 20.02 15.82
CA ALA A 113 -17.35 20.12 14.44
C ALA A 113 -18.56 19.93 13.49
N SER A 114 -18.75 20.88 12.59
CA SER A 114 -19.69 20.74 11.47
C SER A 114 -19.06 19.92 10.35
N GLU A 115 -19.87 19.25 9.54
CA GLU A 115 -19.38 18.51 8.35
C GLU A 115 -18.61 19.41 7.37
N SER A 116 -18.91 20.71 7.36
CA SER A 116 -18.26 21.70 6.50
C SER A 116 -16.96 22.26 7.07
N ASP A 117 -16.67 22.04 8.36
CA ASP A 117 -15.46 22.59 8.97
C ASP A 117 -14.21 21.80 8.54
N PRO A 118 -13.08 22.50 8.36
CA PRO A 118 -11.82 21.79 8.10
C PRO A 118 -11.47 20.92 9.31
N PRO A 119 -10.99 19.68 9.09
CA PRO A 119 -10.59 18.79 10.17
C PRO A 119 -9.42 19.41 10.95
N VAL A 120 -9.53 19.38 12.27
CA VAL A 120 -8.51 19.90 13.20
C VAL A 120 -8.03 18.76 14.07
N MET A 121 -6.72 18.58 14.13
CA MET A 121 -6.10 17.60 15.04
C MET A 121 -6.41 17.92 16.49
N PRO A 122 -6.69 16.90 17.34
CA PRO A 122 -6.73 17.08 18.79
C PRO A 122 -5.43 17.72 19.28
N HIS A 123 -5.55 18.62 20.27
CA HIS A 123 -4.43 19.44 20.72
C HIS A 123 -3.21 18.63 21.17
N GLU A 124 -3.45 17.49 21.83
CA GLU A 124 -2.42 16.56 22.31
C GLU A 124 -1.65 15.87 21.18
N TRP A 125 -2.25 15.76 19.99
CA TRP A 125 -1.70 15.08 18.83
C TRP A 125 -1.26 16.03 17.70
N ALA A 126 -1.44 17.32 17.89
CA ALA A 126 -1.05 18.32 16.88
C ALA A 126 0.46 18.58 16.93
N GLY A 127 1.15 18.38 15.84
CA GLY A 127 2.58 18.62 15.71
C GLY A 127 3.47 17.46 16.18
N VAL A 128 2.91 16.26 16.38
CA VAL A 128 3.66 15.07 16.82
C VAL A 128 4.35 14.33 15.67
N ALA A 129 3.86 14.49 14.43
CA ALA A 129 4.43 13.85 13.27
C ALA A 129 5.85 14.33 13.01
N LYS A 130 6.77 13.39 12.82
CA LYS A 130 8.16 13.63 12.46
C LYS A 130 8.31 13.84 10.95
N HIS A 131 9.51 14.19 10.51
CA HIS A 131 9.82 14.36 9.07
C HIS A 131 9.54 13.09 8.27
N ALA A 132 9.90 11.93 8.79
CA ALA A 132 9.64 10.65 8.16
C ALA A 132 8.15 10.38 7.95
N ASP A 133 7.29 10.72 8.92
CA ASP A 133 5.84 10.55 8.80
C ASP A 133 5.26 11.46 7.71
N ILE A 134 5.73 12.71 7.64
CA ILE A 134 5.30 13.67 6.62
C ILE A 134 5.78 13.24 5.22
N ASP A 135 6.96 12.64 5.11
CA ASP A 135 7.45 12.06 3.87
C ASP A 135 6.63 10.83 3.45
N LYS A 136 6.18 10.01 4.41
CA LYS A 136 5.24 8.91 4.15
C LYS A 136 3.89 9.43 3.67
N ALA A 137 3.31 10.47 4.29
CA ALA A 137 2.07 11.09 3.82
C ALA A 137 2.22 11.64 2.38
N ARG A 138 3.31 12.35 2.09
CA ARG A 138 3.63 12.82 0.74
C ARG A 138 3.75 11.67 -0.26
N SER A 139 4.43 10.60 0.10
CA SER A 139 4.59 9.40 -0.73
C SER A 139 3.25 8.71 -0.97
N THR A 140 2.41 8.60 0.06
CA THR A 140 1.06 8.04 -0.04
C THR A 140 0.17 8.85 -1.00
N LEU A 141 0.19 10.18 -0.93
CA LEU A 141 -0.53 11.04 -1.89
C LEU A 141 -0.03 10.84 -3.33
N ARG A 142 1.28 10.65 -3.53
CA ARG A 142 1.84 10.35 -4.84
C ARG A 142 1.46 8.94 -5.33
N GLN A 143 1.30 7.99 -4.43
CA GLN A 143 0.91 6.61 -4.72
C GLN A 143 -0.48 6.51 -5.35
N PHE A 144 -1.39 7.46 -5.07
CA PHE A 144 -2.69 7.54 -5.74
C PHE A 144 -2.56 7.62 -7.27
N TYR A 145 -1.47 8.20 -7.80
CA TYR A 145 -1.22 8.22 -9.24
C TYR A 145 -1.21 6.80 -9.82
N ARG A 146 -0.43 5.88 -9.26
CA ARG A 146 -0.36 4.49 -9.72
C ARG A 146 -1.69 3.76 -9.50
N ASP A 147 -2.22 3.85 -8.28
CA ASP A 147 -3.28 2.95 -7.85
C ASP A 147 -4.69 3.43 -8.26
N TRP A 148 -4.90 4.73 -8.32
CA TRP A 148 -6.25 5.28 -8.45
C TRP A 148 -6.39 6.38 -9.53
N THR A 149 -5.48 6.43 -10.53
CA THR A 149 -5.69 7.25 -11.72
C THR A 149 -5.78 6.41 -12.99
N GLU A 150 -6.44 6.96 -14.03
CA GLU A 150 -6.45 6.34 -15.36
C GLU A 150 -5.04 6.21 -15.94
N ALA A 151 -4.20 7.24 -15.74
CA ALA A 151 -2.80 7.24 -16.21
C ALA A 151 -1.96 6.13 -15.56
N GLY A 152 -2.28 5.71 -14.33
CA GLY A 152 -1.61 4.59 -13.65
C GLY A 152 -1.98 3.20 -14.17
N ALA A 153 -2.93 3.11 -15.11
CA ALA A 153 -3.42 1.80 -15.59
C ALA A 153 -2.34 0.93 -16.24
N GLU A 154 -1.38 1.52 -16.95
CA GLU A 154 -0.26 0.79 -17.57
C GLU A 154 0.68 0.19 -16.50
N GLU A 155 0.95 0.93 -15.43
CA GLU A 155 1.76 0.43 -14.31
C GLU A 155 1.04 -0.72 -13.59
N ARG A 156 -0.26 -0.56 -13.35
CA ARG A 156 -1.09 -1.62 -12.76
C ARG A 156 -1.16 -2.86 -13.65
N ALA A 157 -1.32 -2.69 -14.96
CA ALA A 157 -1.32 -3.79 -15.91
C ALA A 157 0.00 -4.59 -15.89
N ALA A 158 1.14 -3.91 -15.77
CA ALA A 158 2.43 -4.55 -15.70
C ALA A 158 2.62 -5.35 -14.38
N SER A 159 2.10 -4.85 -13.27
CA SER A 159 2.27 -5.48 -11.95
C SER A 159 1.13 -6.44 -11.58
N TYR A 160 -0.13 -6.10 -11.88
CA TYR A 160 -1.29 -6.92 -11.52
C TYR A 160 -1.65 -7.96 -12.60
N GLY A 161 -1.33 -7.68 -13.88
CA GLY A 161 -1.63 -8.58 -15.00
C GLY A 161 -1.15 -10.02 -14.81
N PRO A 162 0.11 -10.27 -14.41
CA PRO A 162 0.58 -11.62 -14.11
C PRO A 162 -0.23 -12.31 -13.00
N VAL A 163 -0.60 -11.57 -11.94
CA VAL A 163 -1.43 -12.09 -10.84
C VAL A 163 -2.80 -12.52 -11.35
N MET A 164 -3.49 -11.64 -12.07
CA MET A 164 -4.83 -11.91 -12.62
C MET A 164 -4.81 -13.12 -13.56
N LYS A 165 -3.80 -13.23 -14.41
CA LYS A 165 -3.61 -14.36 -15.32
C LYS A 165 -3.38 -15.69 -14.58
N ALA A 166 -2.58 -15.68 -13.51
CA ALA A 166 -2.34 -16.86 -12.70
C ALA A 166 -3.61 -17.30 -11.96
N LEU A 167 -4.34 -16.36 -11.35
CA LEU A 167 -5.59 -16.64 -10.66
C LEU A 167 -6.70 -17.11 -11.59
N GLU A 168 -6.78 -16.60 -12.83
CA GLU A 168 -7.71 -17.12 -13.84
C GLU A 168 -7.44 -18.59 -14.17
N LYS A 169 -6.17 -18.99 -14.26
CA LYS A 169 -5.76 -20.39 -14.44
C LYS A 169 -6.20 -21.27 -13.26
N GLU A 170 -6.01 -20.79 -12.03
CA GLU A 170 -6.41 -21.52 -10.82
C GLU A 170 -7.95 -21.62 -10.69
N THR A 171 -8.68 -20.56 -11.04
CA THR A 171 -10.15 -20.58 -11.05
C THR A 171 -10.70 -21.62 -12.03
N LYS A 172 -10.11 -21.75 -13.22
CA LYS A 172 -10.48 -22.79 -14.18
C LYS A 172 -10.17 -24.20 -13.66
N ALA A 173 -9.03 -24.36 -12.98
CA ALA A 173 -8.62 -25.65 -12.38
C ALA A 173 -9.51 -26.06 -11.20
N SER A 174 -10.09 -25.08 -10.48
CA SER A 174 -11.01 -25.31 -9.35
C SER A 174 -12.50 -25.44 -9.74
N GLU A 175 -12.79 -25.69 -11.02
CA GLU A 175 -14.15 -25.84 -11.56
C GLU A 175 -15.05 -24.59 -11.27
N GLY A 176 -14.44 -23.42 -11.20
CA GLY A 176 -15.14 -22.14 -10.96
C GLY A 176 -15.49 -21.87 -9.51
N ARG A 177 -14.93 -22.63 -8.55
CA ARG A 177 -15.02 -22.31 -7.12
C ARG A 177 -14.39 -20.94 -6.85
N ARG A 178 -15.04 -20.14 -5.98
CA ARG A 178 -14.47 -18.87 -5.52
C ARG A 178 -13.18 -19.14 -4.76
N LEU A 179 -12.11 -18.46 -5.17
CA LEU A 179 -10.79 -18.58 -4.51
C LEU A 179 -10.64 -17.49 -3.46
N LYS A 180 -10.08 -17.87 -2.31
CA LYS A 180 -9.65 -16.93 -1.26
C LYS A 180 -8.19 -16.55 -1.51
N VAL A 181 -7.94 -15.24 -1.65
CA VAL A 181 -6.65 -14.66 -2.03
C VAL A 181 -6.16 -13.69 -0.98
N LEU A 182 -4.96 -13.93 -0.44
CA LEU A 182 -4.28 -13.01 0.46
C LEU A 182 -3.36 -12.09 -0.36
N VAL A 183 -3.41 -10.80 -0.09
CA VAL A 183 -2.56 -9.76 -0.72
C VAL A 183 -1.76 -9.04 0.37
N PRO A 184 -0.58 -9.53 0.73
CA PRO A 184 0.28 -8.85 1.68
C PRO A 184 0.90 -7.58 1.05
N GLY A 185 1.05 -6.51 1.84
CA GLY A 185 1.50 -5.21 1.35
C GLY A 185 0.48 -4.56 0.41
N ALA A 186 -0.80 -4.62 0.77
CA ALA A 186 -1.91 -4.21 -0.10
C ALA A 186 -1.93 -2.71 -0.47
N GLY A 187 -1.18 -1.88 0.22
CA GLY A 187 -1.03 -0.46 -0.06
C GLY A 187 -2.36 0.29 -0.03
N LEU A 188 -2.71 0.96 -1.12
CA LEU A 188 -3.99 1.67 -1.25
C LEU A 188 -5.18 0.76 -1.63
N GLY A 189 -5.05 -0.55 -1.49
CA GLY A 189 -6.13 -1.52 -1.66
C GLY A 189 -6.59 -1.76 -3.11
N ARG A 190 -5.89 -1.21 -4.13
CA ARG A 190 -6.36 -1.34 -5.51
C ARG A 190 -6.38 -2.78 -6.01
N LEU A 191 -5.35 -3.60 -5.76
CA LEU A 191 -5.37 -5.00 -6.19
C LEU A 191 -6.46 -5.79 -5.48
N VAL A 192 -6.67 -5.57 -4.19
CA VAL A 192 -7.75 -6.20 -3.40
C VAL A 192 -9.12 -5.87 -4.00
N PHE A 193 -9.32 -4.60 -4.36
CA PHE A 193 -10.54 -4.14 -5.03
C PHE A 193 -10.74 -4.80 -6.41
N GLU A 194 -9.69 -4.89 -7.25
CA GLU A 194 -9.77 -5.54 -8.57
C GLU A 194 -10.13 -7.03 -8.43
N LEU A 195 -9.53 -7.71 -7.47
CA LEU A 195 -9.82 -9.12 -7.16
C LEU A 195 -11.28 -9.30 -6.71
N CYS A 196 -11.77 -8.45 -5.81
CA CYS A 196 -13.16 -8.48 -5.37
C CYS A 196 -14.12 -8.24 -6.55
N ARG A 197 -13.86 -7.26 -7.39
CA ARG A 197 -14.66 -7.00 -8.61
C ARG A 197 -14.72 -8.20 -9.54
N ASP A 198 -13.65 -8.96 -9.65
CA ASP A 198 -13.53 -10.12 -10.54
C ASP A 198 -14.02 -11.43 -9.89
N GLY A 199 -14.56 -11.35 -8.66
CA GLY A 199 -15.27 -12.46 -8.00
C GLY A 199 -14.46 -13.27 -7.01
N TYR A 200 -13.27 -12.84 -6.65
CA TYR A 200 -12.44 -13.48 -5.62
C TYR A 200 -12.86 -13.04 -4.21
N GLU A 201 -12.55 -13.85 -3.21
CA GLU A 201 -12.53 -13.47 -1.81
C GLU A 201 -11.12 -12.94 -1.52
N ALA A 202 -10.96 -11.63 -1.47
CA ALA A 202 -9.68 -10.97 -1.37
C ALA A 202 -9.48 -10.36 0.02
N GLU A 203 -8.35 -10.67 0.64
CA GLU A 203 -7.94 -10.09 1.91
C GLU A 203 -6.61 -9.37 1.72
N GLY A 204 -6.60 -8.06 2.01
CA GLY A 204 -5.39 -7.24 1.99
C GLY A 204 -4.82 -7.09 3.38
N ASN A 205 -3.50 -7.20 3.49
CA ASN A 205 -2.78 -6.87 4.72
C ASN A 205 -1.86 -5.68 4.45
N GLU A 206 -1.86 -4.72 5.35
CA GLU A 206 -1.01 -3.54 5.30
C GLU A 206 -0.61 -3.12 6.71
N ILE A 207 0.65 -2.73 6.89
CA ILE A 207 1.15 -2.27 8.20
C ILE A 207 1.20 -0.75 8.31
N SER A 208 1.31 -0.04 7.17
CA SER A 208 1.45 1.41 7.16
C SER A 208 0.11 2.10 7.39
N TYR A 209 -0.09 2.74 8.53
CA TYR A 209 -1.29 3.52 8.79
C TYR A 209 -1.52 4.67 7.80
N HIS A 210 -0.46 5.22 7.18
CA HIS A 210 -0.63 6.20 6.10
C HIS A 210 -1.38 5.61 4.90
N GLN A 211 -1.05 4.40 4.52
CA GLN A 211 -1.70 3.69 3.42
C GLN A 211 -3.07 3.15 3.81
N LEU A 212 -3.23 2.63 5.02
CA LEU A 212 -4.51 2.16 5.54
C LEU A 212 -5.56 3.27 5.61
N LEU A 213 -5.22 4.43 6.17
CA LEU A 213 -6.11 5.60 6.22
C LEU A 213 -6.51 6.06 4.82
N ALA A 214 -5.56 6.10 3.90
CA ALA A 214 -5.79 6.49 2.52
C ALA A 214 -6.65 5.45 1.76
N SER A 215 -6.41 4.15 1.96
CA SER A 215 -7.20 3.07 1.37
C SER A 215 -8.62 3.04 1.93
N SER A 216 -8.79 3.22 3.24
CA SER A 216 -10.09 3.32 3.88
C SER A 216 -10.93 4.45 3.29
N TYR A 217 -10.35 5.65 3.19
CA TYR A 217 -11.02 6.79 2.59
C TYR A 217 -11.46 6.51 1.15
N ILE A 218 -10.56 6.06 0.28
CA ILE A 218 -10.86 5.90 -1.14
C ILE A 218 -11.86 4.78 -1.42
N LEU A 219 -11.82 3.70 -0.64
CA LEU A 219 -12.68 2.54 -0.82
C LEU A 219 -14.08 2.74 -0.24
N ASN A 220 -14.23 3.50 0.85
CA ASN A 220 -15.47 3.55 1.63
C ASN A 220 -16.18 4.91 1.60
N GLU A 221 -15.45 6.03 1.48
CA GLU A 221 -16.03 7.36 1.68
C GLU A 221 -15.98 8.26 0.45
N CYS A 222 -15.10 7.98 -0.53
CA CYS A 222 -15.04 8.76 -1.75
C CYS A 222 -16.37 8.67 -2.51
N ALA A 223 -17.02 9.81 -2.76
CA ALA A 223 -18.40 9.85 -3.23
C ALA A 223 -18.57 9.57 -4.73
N LYS A 224 -17.52 9.78 -5.53
CA LYS A 224 -17.57 9.64 -7.01
C LYS A 224 -16.22 9.48 -7.65
N ALA A 225 -16.18 8.99 -8.87
CA ALA A 225 -14.99 9.06 -9.71
C ALA A 225 -14.59 10.52 -9.96
N GLY A 226 -13.28 10.80 -9.98
CA GLY A 226 -12.72 12.12 -10.20
C GLY A 226 -13.06 13.16 -9.13
N GLU A 227 -13.35 12.72 -7.90
CA GLU A 227 -13.68 13.62 -6.80
C GLU A 227 -12.52 14.56 -6.44
N HIS A 228 -11.30 14.06 -6.52
CA HIS A 228 -10.09 14.81 -6.23
C HIS A 228 -9.23 14.99 -7.48
N THR A 229 -8.35 15.97 -7.37
CA THR A 229 -7.27 16.20 -8.33
C THR A 229 -5.95 16.14 -7.58
N ILE A 230 -4.97 15.44 -8.14
CA ILE A 230 -3.61 15.39 -7.59
C ILE A 230 -2.58 15.87 -8.59
N TYR A 231 -1.51 16.43 -8.06
CA TYR A 231 -0.30 16.84 -8.78
C TYR A 231 0.89 16.04 -8.25
N PRO A 232 1.15 14.85 -8.75
CA PRO A 232 2.12 13.92 -8.14
C PRO A 232 3.58 14.36 -8.30
N TRP A 233 3.88 15.29 -9.22
CA TRP A 233 5.25 15.65 -9.63
C TRP A 233 5.78 16.94 -9.03
N ILE A 234 4.97 17.71 -8.30
CA ILE A 234 5.29 19.07 -7.85
C ILE A 234 6.36 19.18 -6.76
N HIS A 235 6.67 18.10 -6.07
CA HIS A 235 7.61 18.14 -4.94
C HIS A 235 9.08 18.24 -5.35
N THR A 236 9.41 18.03 -6.62
CA THR A 236 10.75 18.20 -7.19
C THR A 236 10.72 19.08 -8.41
N PHE A 237 11.79 19.83 -8.66
CA PHE A 237 12.00 20.63 -9.86
C PHE A 237 12.99 19.98 -10.83
N SER A 238 13.46 18.79 -10.49
CA SER A 238 14.45 18.04 -11.27
C SER A 238 13.79 17.15 -12.33
N ASN A 239 14.49 16.97 -13.44
CA ASN A 239 14.17 15.99 -14.48
C ASN A 239 12.85 16.21 -15.24
N HIS A 240 12.22 17.38 -15.17
CA HIS A 240 11.06 17.70 -16.00
C HIS A 240 11.49 18.18 -17.38
N GLN A 241 10.95 17.60 -18.44
CA GLN A 241 11.20 18.07 -19.82
C GLN A 241 10.57 19.44 -20.06
N THR A 242 9.36 19.64 -19.52
CA THR A 242 8.63 20.89 -19.63
C THR A 242 8.00 21.28 -18.29
N ARG A 243 7.63 22.55 -18.16
CA ARG A 243 6.88 23.01 -16.99
C ARG A 243 5.44 22.48 -16.97
N GLU A 244 4.89 22.17 -18.11
CA GLU A 244 3.58 21.52 -18.22
C GLU A 244 3.61 20.10 -17.62
N ASN A 245 4.67 19.32 -17.89
CA ASN A 245 4.84 18.01 -17.25
C ASN A 245 4.92 18.12 -15.71
N HIS A 246 5.70 19.09 -15.21
CA HIS A 246 5.83 19.34 -13.77
C HIS A 246 4.49 19.64 -13.11
N LEU A 247 3.63 20.42 -13.77
CA LEU A 247 2.34 20.89 -13.29
C LEU A 247 1.16 20.03 -13.81
N ARG A 248 1.42 18.84 -14.30
CA ARG A 248 0.37 17.94 -14.77
C ARG A 248 -0.45 17.39 -13.59
N SER A 249 -1.76 17.49 -13.74
CA SER A 249 -2.72 16.99 -12.77
C SER A 249 -3.43 15.74 -13.24
N TYR A 250 -3.97 14.97 -12.27
CA TYR A 250 -4.71 13.74 -12.53
C TYR A 250 -5.94 13.67 -11.63
N ALA A 251 -7.05 13.17 -12.17
CA ALA A 251 -8.27 12.93 -11.42
C ALA A 251 -8.15 11.63 -10.60
N VAL A 252 -8.69 11.63 -9.38
CA VAL A 252 -8.69 10.51 -8.43
C VAL A 252 -10.06 10.42 -7.77
N PRO A 253 -10.63 9.21 -7.64
CA PRO A 253 -10.24 7.97 -8.30
C PRO A 253 -10.66 7.94 -9.79
N ASP A 254 -10.00 7.10 -10.58
CA ASP A 254 -10.38 6.82 -11.98
C ASP A 254 -11.79 6.20 -12.08
N ILE A 255 -12.16 5.40 -11.09
CA ILE A 255 -13.47 4.74 -10.97
C ILE A 255 -14.00 4.92 -9.54
N HIS A 256 -15.32 5.00 -9.37
CA HIS A 256 -15.93 5.00 -8.04
C HIS A 256 -16.05 3.57 -7.50
N PRO A 257 -15.35 3.20 -6.40
CA PRO A 257 -15.31 1.83 -5.93
C PRO A 257 -16.68 1.24 -5.64
N GLY A 258 -17.52 1.90 -4.86
CA GLY A 258 -18.85 1.41 -4.48
C GLY A 258 -19.73 1.12 -5.69
N THR A 259 -19.85 2.06 -6.63
CA THR A 259 -20.67 1.87 -7.84
C THR A 259 -20.12 0.76 -8.74
N THR A 260 -18.79 0.65 -8.83
CA THR A 260 -18.15 -0.38 -9.66
C THR A 260 -18.40 -1.78 -9.09
N LEU A 261 -18.29 -1.97 -7.77
CA LEU A 261 -18.60 -3.25 -7.13
C LEU A 261 -20.08 -3.61 -7.24
N LEU A 262 -20.99 -2.65 -7.03
CA LEU A 262 -22.43 -2.88 -7.17
C LEU A 262 -22.84 -3.36 -8.58
N ASN A 263 -22.10 -2.94 -9.61
CA ASN A 263 -22.35 -3.32 -11.01
C ASN A 263 -21.48 -4.48 -11.49
N ALA A 264 -20.66 -5.07 -10.61
CA ALA A 264 -19.77 -6.16 -11.00
C ALA A 264 -20.57 -7.42 -11.37
N PRO A 265 -20.31 -8.06 -12.52
CA PRO A 265 -21.04 -9.26 -12.95
C PRO A 265 -20.75 -10.47 -12.06
N LYS A 266 -19.63 -10.48 -11.37
CA LYS A 266 -19.22 -11.50 -10.41
C LYS A 266 -18.62 -10.78 -9.20
N LEU A 267 -19.46 -10.44 -8.24
CA LEU A 267 -18.96 -9.80 -7.03
C LEU A 267 -18.35 -10.83 -6.07
N GLY A 268 -17.12 -10.59 -5.66
CA GLY A 268 -16.44 -11.27 -4.57
C GLY A 268 -16.72 -10.66 -3.20
N SER A 269 -15.76 -10.80 -2.33
CA SER A 269 -15.70 -10.06 -1.06
C SER A 269 -14.31 -9.48 -0.89
N MET A 270 -14.18 -8.42 -0.10
CA MET A 270 -12.88 -7.84 0.24
C MET A 270 -12.83 -7.41 1.70
N SER A 271 -11.64 -7.54 2.29
CA SER A 271 -11.30 -7.02 3.61
C SER A 271 -9.89 -6.44 3.61
N MET A 272 -9.61 -5.56 4.56
CA MET A 272 -8.26 -5.02 4.81
C MET A 272 -7.93 -5.21 6.28
N CYS A 273 -6.75 -5.77 6.57
CA CYS A 273 -6.25 -5.97 7.93
C CYS A 273 -5.04 -5.07 8.20
N ALA A 274 -5.09 -4.36 9.33
CA ALA A 274 -4.01 -3.53 9.84
C ALA A 274 -3.16 -4.35 10.81
N ALA A 275 -2.11 -4.99 10.34
CA ALA A 275 -1.25 -5.79 11.21
C ALA A 275 0.12 -6.05 10.57
N ASP A 276 1.11 -6.36 11.44
CA ASP A 276 2.34 -7.00 10.98
C ASP A 276 2.02 -8.37 10.36
N PHE A 277 2.58 -8.62 9.18
CA PHE A 277 2.29 -9.83 8.42
C PHE A 277 2.68 -11.12 9.15
N LEU A 278 3.83 -11.15 9.80
CA LEU A 278 4.32 -12.34 10.52
C LEU A 278 3.50 -12.61 11.77
N CYS A 279 3.10 -11.55 12.48
CA CYS A 279 2.34 -11.67 13.72
C CYS A 279 0.92 -12.17 13.45
N LEU A 280 0.23 -11.61 12.45
CA LEU A 280 -1.15 -11.97 12.15
C LEU A 280 -1.26 -13.34 11.47
N TYR A 281 -0.49 -13.56 10.43
CA TYR A 281 -0.67 -14.74 9.57
C TYR A 281 0.17 -15.96 9.99
N GLY A 282 0.93 -15.85 11.08
CA GLY A 282 1.69 -16.95 11.66
C GLY A 282 0.91 -17.82 12.68
N ASP A 283 -0.34 -17.47 12.99
CA ASP A 283 -1.18 -18.17 13.95
C ASP A 283 -1.88 -19.42 13.37
N GLU A 284 -2.51 -20.22 14.24
CA GLU A 284 -3.21 -21.45 13.86
C GLU A 284 -4.49 -21.17 13.04
N ASP A 285 -5.14 -20.02 13.22
CA ASP A 285 -6.40 -19.66 12.54
C ASP A 285 -6.18 -19.41 11.04
N HIS A 286 -4.97 -19.03 10.65
CA HIS A 286 -4.61 -18.79 9.26
C HIS A 286 -4.00 -20.01 8.57
N GLU A 287 -3.79 -21.14 9.28
CA GLU A 287 -3.24 -22.35 8.66
C GLU A 287 -4.14 -22.84 7.51
N ALA A 288 -3.54 -23.06 6.34
CA ALA A 288 -4.20 -23.59 5.15
C ALA A 288 -5.52 -22.87 4.78
N SER A 289 -5.59 -21.56 5.03
CA SER A 289 -6.81 -20.76 4.88
C SER A 289 -6.97 -20.15 3.49
N TYR A 290 -5.90 -20.03 2.69
CA TYR A 290 -5.92 -19.35 1.41
C TYR A 290 -5.62 -20.28 0.23
N ASP A 291 -6.29 -20.03 -0.90
CA ASP A 291 -6.03 -20.70 -2.19
C ASP A 291 -4.79 -20.13 -2.89
N ALA A 292 -4.59 -18.82 -2.71
CA ALA A 292 -3.47 -18.11 -3.31
C ALA A 292 -2.97 -16.98 -2.40
N VAL A 293 -1.68 -16.70 -2.49
CA VAL A 293 -1.08 -15.47 -1.97
C VAL A 293 -0.53 -14.69 -3.17
N ALA A 294 -0.97 -13.43 -3.32
CA ALA A 294 -0.55 -12.52 -4.38
C ALA A 294 0.43 -11.49 -3.84
N SER A 295 1.71 -11.74 -4.01
CA SER A 295 2.82 -10.87 -3.60
C SER A 295 3.21 -9.95 -4.76
N VAL A 296 2.99 -8.64 -4.60
CA VAL A 296 3.33 -7.63 -5.61
C VAL A 296 4.18 -6.54 -4.98
N PHE A 297 5.47 -6.48 -5.30
CA PHE A 297 6.44 -5.57 -4.69
C PHE A 297 6.47 -5.68 -3.15
N PHE A 298 6.46 -6.93 -2.65
CA PHE A 298 6.34 -7.18 -1.22
C PHE A 298 7.49 -8.02 -0.64
N LEU A 299 7.98 -9.06 -1.33
CA LEU A 299 8.98 -9.98 -0.74
C LEU A 299 10.29 -9.29 -0.35
N ASP A 300 10.69 -8.27 -1.08
CA ASP A 300 11.89 -7.47 -0.83
C ASP A 300 11.74 -6.44 0.30
N THR A 301 10.55 -6.31 0.88
CA THR A 301 10.31 -5.54 2.10
C THR A 301 10.63 -6.32 3.37
N ALA A 302 10.87 -7.64 3.25
CA ALA A 302 11.14 -8.52 4.37
C ALA A 302 12.58 -8.37 4.88
N PRO A 303 12.82 -8.09 6.18
CA PRO A 303 14.16 -8.21 6.74
C PRO A 303 14.62 -9.67 6.71
N ASN A 304 13.76 -10.61 7.05
CA ASN A 304 14.01 -12.05 6.99
C ASN A 304 13.03 -12.73 6.02
N LEU A 305 13.44 -12.88 4.76
CA LEU A 305 12.63 -13.50 3.71
C LEU A 305 12.22 -14.93 4.04
N ILE A 306 13.03 -15.69 4.78
CA ILE A 306 12.70 -17.08 5.17
C ILE A 306 11.38 -17.07 5.96
N ARG A 307 11.26 -16.21 6.97
CA ARG A 307 10.05 -16.12 7.81
C ARG A 307 8.82 -15.75 6.99
N TYR A 308 8.95 -14.81 6.04
CA TYR A 308 7.85 -14.44 5.16
C TYR A 308 7.38 -15.62 4.30
N LEU A 309 8.31 -16.37 3.71
CA LEU A 309 7.98 -17.55 2.91
C LEU A 309 7.41 -18.70 3.75
N GLU A 310 7.88 -18.90 4.99
CA GLU A 310 7.32 -19.89 5.93
C GLU A 310 5.88 -19.55 6.28
N VAL A 311 5.57 -18.29 6.61
CA VAL A 311 4.21 -17.83 6.89
C VAL A 311 3.32 -17.95 5.65
N ILE A 312 3.80 -17.57 4.48
CA ILE A 312 3.06 -17.77 3.23
C ILE A 312 2.76 -19.25 3.00
N TYR A 313 3.74 -20.13 3.23
CA TYR A 313 3.55 -21.57 3.10
C TYR A 313 2.54 -22.11 4.10
N HIS A 314 2.56 -21.61 5.35
CA HIS A 314 1.60 -21.93 6.39
C HIS A 314 0.17 -21.55 5.97
N CYS A 315 -0.04 -20.32 5.51
CA CYS A 315 -1.33 -19.80 5.08
C CYS A 315 -1.94 -20.52 3.86
N LEU A 316 -1.11 -21.01 2.97
CA LEU A 316 -1.57 -21.69 1.77
C LEU A 316 -2.11 -23.09 2.09
N ARG A 317 -3.29 -23.41 1.59
CA ARG A 317 -3.78 -24.79 1.61
C ARG A 317 -2.93 -25.70 0.73
N PRO A 318 -2.92 -27.03 0.98
CA PRO A 318 -2.28 -27.96 0.06
C PRO A 318 -2.82 -27.79 -1.37
N GLY A 319 -1.92 -27.62 -2.34
CA GLY A 319 -2.25 -27.28 -3.72
C GLY A 319 -2.44 -25.79 -4.00
N GLY A 320 -2.40 -24.91 -2.99
CA GLY A 320 -2.46 -23.45 -3.16
C GLY A 320 -1.18 -22.86 -3.78
N VAL A 321 -1.25 -21.65 -4.28
CA VAL A 321 -0.16 -21.01 -5.03
C VAL A 321 0.29 -19.69 -4.42
N LEU A 322 1.61 -19.48 -4.43
CA LEU A 322 2.23 -18.18 -4.26
C LEU A 322 2.51 -17.60 -5.63
N ILE A 323 1.99 -16.41 -5.90
CA ILE A 323 2.21 -15.65 -7.13
C ILE A 323 3.03 -14.43 -6.75
N ASN A 324 4.22 -14.28 -7.32
CA ASN A 324 5.08 -13.13 -7.03
C ASN A 324 5.34 -12.30 -8.28
N VAL A 325 5.29 -10.99 -8.11
CA VAL A 325 5.69 -9.98 -9.10
C VAL A 325 6.49 -8.90 -8.38
N GLY A 326 7.76 -8.80 -8.64
CA GLY A 326 8.56 -7.75 -7.99
C GLY A 326 10.03 -7.76 -8.40
N PRO A 327 10.71 -6.66 -8.06
CA PRO A 327 12.17 -6.61 -8.03
C PRO A 327 12.69 -7.26 -6.76
N LEU A 328 13.97 -7.09 -6.49
CA LEU A 328 14.62 -7.35 -5.22
C LEU A 328 15.32 -6.06 -4.76
N LEU A 329 14.53 -5.11 -4.28
CA LEU A 329 14.99 -3.89 -3.62
C LEU A 329 14.93 -4.10 -2.12
N TRP A 330 15.96 -4.64 -1.54
CA TRP A 330 16.00 -4.98 -0.13
C TRP A 330 15.92 -3.72 0.73
N HIS A 331 14.79 -3.55 1.44
CA HIS A 331 14.51 -2.34 2.22
C HIS A 331 15.44 -2.19 3.43
N PHE A 332 16.05 -3.28 3.89
CA PHE A 332 16.92 -3.32 5.06
C PHE A 332 18.41 -3.41 4.73
N GLU A 333 18.82 -3.33 3.44
CA GLU A 333 20.19 -3.48 2.98
C GLU A 333 21.20 -2.59 3.73
N ASN A 334 20.79 -1.40 4.14
CA ASN A 334 21.65 -0.44 4.80
C ASN A 334 21.34 -0.25 6.29
N ASN A 335 20.44 -1.07 6.86
CA ASN A 335 20.05 -0.94 8.25
C ASN A 335 21.00 -1.72 9.17
N ALA A 336 21.32 -1.15 10.35
CA ALA A 336 22.04 -1.87 11.38
C ALA A 336 21.17 -3.01 11.94
N PRO A 337 21.78 -4.12 12.40
CA PRO A 337 21.04 -5.19 13.06
C PRO A 337 20.21 -4.65 14.23
N GLY A 338 18.93 -5.05 14.30
CA GLY A 338 18.00 -4.57 15.33
C GLY A 338 17.32 -3.24 15.03
N ASN A 339 17.72 -2.52 13.97
CA ASN A 339 17.05 -1.28 13.56
C ASN A 339 16.02 -1.57 12.46
N HIS A 340 14.81 -1.95 12.86
CA HIS A 340 13.71 -2.33 11.98
C HIS A 340 12.93 -1.12 11.44
N GLY A 341 13.66 -0.11 10.91
CA GLY A 341 13.04 1.08 10.33
C GLY A 341 12.62 2.14 11.35
N HIS A 342 13.08 2.04 12.58
CA HIS A 342 13.08 3.17 13.47
C HIS A 342 14.20 4.14 13.04
N ASP A 343 13.81 5.33 12.61
CA ASP A 343 14.76 6.41 12.34
C ASP A 343 15.63 6.62 13.59
N ASP A 344 16.94 6.63 13.38
CA ASP A 344 17.97 6.82 14.42
C ASP A 344 17.96 8.30 14.87
N ASP A 345 16.84 8.75 15.42
CA ASP A 345 16.73 10.04 16.12
C ASP A 345 17.31 9.88 17.53
N GLY A 346 18.61 9.82 17.59
CA GLY A 346 19.57 9.64 18.63
C GLY A 346 19.34 10.15 20.05
N ASP A 347 18.22 9.85 20.73
CA ASP A 347 18.02 10.15 22.16
C ASP A 347 17.16 9.10 22.88
N GLY A 348 17.46 7.82 22.74
CA GLY A 348 16.80 6.76 23.52
C GLY A 348 17.73 5.58 23.79
N GLU A 349 17.89 5.21 25.06
CA GLU A 349 18.48 3.93 25.45
C GLU A 349 17.67 2.81 24.76
N HIS A 350 18.28 2.14 23.80
CA HIS A 350 17.70 1.00 23.12
C HIS A 350 17.52 -0.15 24.13
N ASP A 351 16.28 -0.37 24.54
CA ASP A 351 15.92 -1.57 25.29
C ASP A 351 15.85 -2.76 24.31
N PHE A 352 16.96 -3.46 24.17
CA PHE A 352 17.12 -4.64 23.32
C PHE A 352 16.17 -5.81 23.70
N ASN A 353 15.38 -5.68 24.75
CA ASN A 353 14.45 -6.69 25.23
C ASN A 353 13.00 -6.48 24.79
N ASN A 354 12.67 -5.39 24.11
CA ASN A 354 11.29 -5.13 23.66
C ASN A 354 11.12 -5.50 22.19
N SER A 355 11.13 -6.79 21.90
CA SER A 355 10.87 -7.41 20.60
C SER A 355 9.37 -7.53 20.32
N SER A 356 8.59 -6.49 20.53
CA SER A 356 7.17 -6.51 20.14
C SER A 356 7.06 -6.25 18.64
N GLY A 357 6.79 -7.28 17.86
CA GLY A 357 6.28 -7.18 16.49
C GLY A 357 7.22 -7.60 15.36
N ILE A 358 8.52 -7.37 15.41
CA ILE A 358 9.46 -7.85 14.37
C ILE A 358 10.43 -8.85 15.01
N ALA A 359 10.18 -10.11 14.72
CA ALA A 359 10.70 -11.23 15.52
C ALA A 359 12.22 -11.48 15.43
N ASP A 360 12.92 -10.99 14.39
CA ASP A 360 14.33 -11.31 14.18
C ASP A 360 15.18 -10.05 13.98
N PRO A 361 16.28 -9.88 14.74
CA PRO A 361 17.11 -8.67 14.67
C PRO A 361 18.03 -8.61 13.44
N GLY A 362 17.99 -9.60 12.54
CA GLY A 362 18.86 -9.71 11.38
C GLY A 362 18.13 -9.53 10.05
N SER A 363 18.85 -9.04 9.05
CA SER A 363 18.43 -9.00 7.65
C SER A 363 19.49 -9.69 6.78
N PHE A 364 19.08 -10.08 5.57
CA PHE A 364 19.96 -10.61 4.55
C PHE A 364 19.39 -10.35 3.16
N GLU A 365 20.28 -10.26 2.20
CA GLU A 365 19.97 -9.96 0.82
C GLU A 365 20.38 -11.14 -0.08
N LEU A 366 19.47 -11.60 -0.93
CA LEU A 366 19.70 -12.69 -1.88
C LEU A 366 19.55 -12.19 -3.32
N SER A 367 20.29 -12.79 -4.21
CA SER A 367 20.06 -12.65 -5.65
C SER A 367 18.82 -13.45 -6.09
N ASN A 368 18.29 -13.17 -7.30
CA ASN A 368 17.06 -13.82 -7.76
C ASN A 368 17.16 -15.34 -7.84
N ASP A 369 18.29 -15.88 -8.26
CA ASP A 369 18.54 -17.33 -8.31
C ASP A 369 18.61 -17.96 -6.91
N GLU A 370 19.17 -17.24 -5.93
CA GLU A 370 19.19 -17.67 -4.53
C GLU A 370 17.79 -17.61 -3.89
N VAL A 371 16.97 -16.59 -4.20
CA VAL A 371 15.56 -16.55 -3.81
C VAL A 371 14.80 -17.75 -4.36
N MET A 372 14.99 -18.09 -5.63
CA MET A 372 14.32 -19.26 -6.22
C MET A 372 14.78 -20.57 -5.57
N ALA A 373 16.07 -20.73 -5.29
CA ALA A 373 16.58 -21.87 -4.56
C ALA A 373 16.03 -21.96 -3.12
N LEU A 374 15.81 -20.81 -2.45
CA LEU A 374 15.19 -20.75 -1.13
C LEU A 374 13.71 -21.19 -1.19
N VAL A 375 12.94 -20.68 -2.16
CA VAL A 375 11.54 -21.05 -2.39
C VAL A 375 11.40 -22.58 -2.54
N GLU A 376 12.26 -23.22 -3.35
CA GLU A 376 12.27 -24.67 -3.53
C GLU A 376 12.68 -25.42 -2.26
N LYS A 377 13.67 -24.90 -1.50
CA LYS A 377 14.11 -25.50 -0.23
C LYS A 377 13.04 -25.48 0.85
N LEU A 378 12.17 -24.49 0.84
CA LEU A 378 11.02 -24.38 1.76
C LEU A 378 9.83 -25.26 1.33
N GLY A 379 9.98 -26.02 0.25
CA GLY A 379 9.02 -27.05 -0.15
C GLY A 379 8.04 -26.61 -1.23
N PHE A 380 8.16 -25.43 -1.78
CA PHE A 380 7.37 -25.02 -2.94
C PHE A 380 7.86 -25.71 -4.22
N VAL A 381 6.94 -25.89 -5.17
CA VAL A 381 7.24 -26.32 -6.53
C VAL A 381 7.04 -25.16 -7.49
N VAL A 382 8.12 -24.66 -8.09
CA VAL A 382 8.05 -23.55 -9.05
C VAL A 382 7.43 -24.06 -10.36
N GLU A 383 6.27 -23.50 -10.74
CA GLU A 383 5.53 -23.90 -11.95
C GLU A 383 5.87 -23.05 -13.16
N SER A 384 6.15 -21.77 -12.94
CA SER A 384 6.51 -20.85 -14.01
C SER A 384 7.35 -19.69 -13.47
N MET A 385 8.24 -19.18 -14.30
CA MET A 385 9.04 -17.98 -14.04
C MET A 385 9.27 -17.24 -15.35
N GLU A 386 9.09 -15.92 -15.30
CA GLU A 386 9.42 -14.99 -16.37
C GLU A 386 10.26 -13.85 -15.79
N MET A 387 11.37 -13.52 -16.43
CA MET A 387 12.30 -12.46 -16.02
C MET A 387 12.27 -11.28 -16.98
N GLY A 388 12.55 -10.10 -16.46
CA GLY A 388 12.72 -8.91 -17.28
C GLY A 388 11.42 -8.27 -17.74
N LEU A 389 10.30 -8.56 -17.08
CA LEU A 389 9.05 -7.82 -17.28
C LEU A 389 9.25 -6.37 -16.83
N ARG A 390 9.04 -5.44 -17.77
CA ARG A 390 9.17 -4.03 -17.46
C ARG A 390 7.99 -3.53 -16.64
N ALA A 391 8.25 -3.08 -15.44
CA ALA A 391 7.27 -2.55 -14.50
C ALA A 391 7.66 -1.11 -14.10
N PRO A 392 7.03 -0.08 -14.71
CA PRO A 392 7.15 1.29 -14.23
C PRO A 392 6.65 1.41 -12.79
N TYR A 393 7.24 2.31 -12.00
CA TYR A 393 6.88 2.48 -10.59
C TYR A 393 6.72 3.96 -10.24
N ILE A 394 5.49 4.42 -10.15
CA ILE A 394 5.07 5.81 -9.94
C ILE A 394 5.86 6.74 -10.88
N GLN A 395 5.71 6.44 -12.16
CA GLN A 395 6.55 6.93 -13.23
C GLN A 395 5.87 8.06 -14.00
N ASP A 396 6.54 9.20 -14.14
CA ASP A 396 6.21 10.18 -15.18
C ASP A 396 6.92 9.77 -16.49
N SER A 397 6.17 9.28 -17.48
CA SER A 397 6.72 8.84 -18.77
C SER A 397 7.48 9.95 -19.52
N ASP A 398 7.15 11.22 -19.25
CA ASP A 398 7.79 12.39 -19.85
C ASP A 398 8.95 12.94 -19.00
N SER A 399 9.34 12.29 -17.91
CA SER A 399 10.48 12.68 -17.10
C SER A 399 11.81 12.30 -17.77
N MET A 400 12.85 13.10 -17.55
CA MET A 400 14.23 12.76 -17.94
C MET A 400 14.79 11.60 -17.10
N LEU A 401 14.24 11.33 -15.91
CA LEU A 401 14.55 10.18 -15.07
C LEU A 401 13.40 9.18 -15.13
N GLN A 402 13.71 7.96 -15.50
CA GLN A 402 12.73 6.87 -15.59
C GLN A 402 12.95 5.88 -14.45
N THR A 403 11.90 5.62 -13.67
CA THR A 403 11.91 4.58 -12.64
C THR A 403 11.17 3.37 -13.18
N VAL A 404 11.92 2.41 -13.72
CA VAL A 404 11.38 1.18 -14.32
C VAL A 404 12.18 0.00 -13.81
N TYR A 405 11.51 -0.94 -13.13
CA TYR A 405 12.11 -2.21 -12.74
C TYR A 405 12.00 -3.23 -13.87
N ASN A 406 12.97 -4.10 -13.97
CA ASN A 406 12.87 -5.34 -14.74
C ASN A 406 12.52 -6.45 -13.74
N VAL A 407 11.25 -6.59 -13.45
CA VAL A 407 10.79 -7.51 -12.40
C VAL A 407 10.85 -8.95 -12.85
N THR A 408 10.95 -9.85 -11.87
CA THR A 408 10.70 -11.28 -12.07
C THR A 408 9.28 -11.59 -11.60
N THR A 409 8.54 -12.35 -12.42
CA THR A 409 7.26 -12.93 -12.03
C THR A 409 7.36 -14.44 -12.02
N TRP A 410 6.81 -15.08 -11.00
CA TRP A 410 6.79 -16.52 -10.87
C TRP A 410 5.59 -17.02 -10.08
N VAL A 411 5.23 -18.27 -10.32
CA VAL A 411 4.18 -18.99 -9.58
C VAL A 411 4.81 -20.23 -8.97
N ALA A 412 4.64 -20.38 -7.66
CA ALA A 412 5.11 -21.53 -6.92
C ALA A 412 3.97 -22.16 -6.12
N ARG A 413 3.86 -23.48 -6.18
CA ARG A 413 2.77 -24.26 -5.59
C ARG A 413 3.20 -24.95 -4.29
N LYS A 414 2.37 -24.89 -3.25
CA LYS A 414 2.44 -25.79 -2.10
C LYS A 414 1.97 -27.18 -2.54
N PRO A 415 2.81 -28.23 -2.46
CA PRO A 415 2.42 -29.57 -2.89
C PRO A 415 1.17 -30.09 -2.18
N LEU A 416 0.43 -30.96 -2.83
CA LEU A 416 -0.62 -31.74 -2.14
C LEU A 416 0.03 -32.68 -1.13
N GLU A 417 -0.58 -32.81 0.04
CA GLU A 417 -0.17 -33.81 1.00
C GLU A 417 -0.23 -35.21 0.38
N LYS A 418 0.87 -35.97 0.47
CA LYS A 418 0.85 -37.38 0.09
C LYS A 418 -0.12 -38.09 1.04
N LYS A 419 -1.23 -38.62 0.52
CA LYS A 419 -2.06 -39.54 1.29
C LYS A 419 -1.14 -40.68 1.78
N GLY A 420 -0.91 -40.72 3.09
CA GLY A 420 -0.12 -41.78 3.71
C GLY A 420 -0.71 -43.12 3.32
N THR A 421 0.03 -43.94 2.56
CA THR A 421 -0.24 -45.36 2.42
C THR A 421 -0.02 -45.99 3.79
N SER A 422 -1.11 -46.18 4.51
CA SER A 422 -1.12 -47.02 5.69
C SER A 422 -0.86 -48.46 5.22
N ASP A 423 0.41 -48.87 5.13
CA ASP A 423 0.79 -50.25 5.02
C ASP A 423 0.38 -50.96 6.30
N VAL A 424 -0.82 -51.49 6.27
CA VAL A 424 -1.24 -52.51 7.24
C VAL A 424 -0.40 -53.75 6.93
N LYS A 425 0.75 -53.90 7.59
CA LYS A 425 1.41 -55.19 7.76
C LYS A 425 0.49 -56.09 8.52
N LYS A 426 -0.25 -56.97 7.85
CA LYS A 426 -0.79 -58.18 8.44
C LYS A 426 0.40 -59.05 8.81
N THR A 427 0.69 -59.15 10.08
CA THR A 427 1.47 -60.26 10.65
C THR A 427 0.59 -61.47 10.64
N ASP A 428 0.80 -62.40 9.72
CA ASP A 428 0.33 -63.78 9.85
C ASP A 428 1.19 -64.49 10.90
N GLU A 429 0.56 -64.76 12.04
CA GLU A 429 1.05 -65.75 12.98
C GLU A 429 0.57 -67.13 12.51
N THR A 430 1.50 -68.04 12.24
CA THR A 430 1.40 -69.49 12.38
C THR A 430 2.71 -70.01 12.92
#